data_cb7d05311058975ae2f07b7ff7c4999f
#
_entry.id   cb7d05311058975ae2f07b7ff7c4999f
#
_cell.length_a   1.000
_cell.length_b   1.000
_cell.length_c   1.000
_cell.angle_alpha   90.00
_cell.angle_beta   90.00
_cell.angle_gamma   90.00
#
_symmetry.space_group_name_H-M   'P 1'
#
loop_
_entity.id
_entity.type
_entity.pdbx_description
1 polymer ?
#
loop_
_entity_poly.entity_id
_entity_poly.type
_entity_poly.pdbx_seq_one_letter_code
_entity_poly.pdbx_strand_id
1 'polypeptide(L)'
;MNAYEIPGLRYSLPAGGAVERHRFVTVDENSSGIQAVADSNIIGASMNKASAGQVLEIADGIVMVEAAKAVTAGKLAYADANGKVTDTGTVIAGIVITSAVAGGLAAVKIN
;
A
#
# COMPACT_ATOMS: atom_id res chain seq x y z
N MET A 1 18.36 -7.23 0.86
CA MET A 1 18.08 -6.29 -0.24
C MET A 1 17.22 -5.16 0.29
N ASN A 2 17.56 -3.94 -0.05
CA ASN A 2 16.77 -2.78 0.36
C ASN A 2 15.50 -2.68 -0.49
N ALA A 3 14.44 -2.14 0.09
CA ALA A 3 13.21 -1.85 -0.63
C ALA A 3 13.45 -0.80 -1.72
N TYR A 4 12.78 -0.94 -2.84
CA TYR A 4 12.89 -0.03 -3.97
C TYR A 4 11.51 0.11 -4.64
N GLU A 5 11.39 1.15 -5.47
CA GLU A 5 10.18 1.38 -6.25
C GLU A 5 10.47 1.27 -7.72
N ILE A 6 9.57 0.60 -8.44
CA ILE A 6 9.50 0.63 -9.90
C ILE A 6 8.03 0.86 -10.22
N PRO A 7 7.58 2.13 -10.21
CA PRO A 7 6.16 2.41 -10.43
C PRO A 7 5.76 2.07 -11.86
N GLY A 8 4.67 1.32 -12.01
CA GLY A 8 4.07 1.08 -13.31
C GLY A 8 3.23 2.25 -13.76
N LEU A 9 2.36 2.74 -12.87
CA LEU A 9 1.47 3.87 -13.11
C LEU A 9 1.46 4.76 -11.87
N ARG A 10 1.51 6.06 -12.10
CA ARG A 10 1.37 7.06 -11.03
C ARG A 10 0.22 7.98 -11.37
N TYR A 11 -0.63 8.25 -10.40
CA TYR A 11 -1.79 9.11 -10.59
C TYR A 11 -2.20 9.73 -9.26
N SER A 12 -3.06 10.72 -9.34
CA SER A 12 -3.50 11.47 -8.17
C SER A 12 -5.00 11.36 -8.02
N LEU A 13 -5.44 11.23 -6.77
CA LEU A 13 -6.85 11.33 -6.39
C LEU A 13 -6.96 12.26 -5.19
N PRO A 14 -8.13 12.90 -4.98
CA PRO A 14 -8.34 13.58 -3.71
C PRO A 14 -8.40 12.54 -2.59
N ALA A 15 -7.80 12.83 -1.45
CA ALA A 15 -7.88 11.96 -0.28
C ALA A 15 -9.27 12.07 0.34
N GLY A 16 -9.89 10.94 0.65
CA GLY A 16 -11.21 10.89 1.30
C GLY A 16 -11.13 10.92 2.83
N GLY A 17 -9.93 10.91 3.39
CA GLY A 17 -9.64 10.95 4.81
C GLY A 17 -8.14 11.02 5.00
N ALA A 18 -7.67 10.85 6.23
CA ALA A 18 -6.24 10.83 6.51
C ALA A 18 -5.59 9.58 5.92
N VAL A 19 -4.54 9.79 5.13
CA VAL A 19 -3.74 8.71 4.53
C VAL A 19 -2.28 8.94 4.90
N GLU A 20 -1.64 7.95 5.48
CA GLU A 20 -0.20 8.01 5.76
C GLU A 20 0.59 7.59 4.52
N ARG A 21 1.84 8.01 4.45
CA ARG A 21 2.76 7.58 3.39
C ARG A 21 3.09 6.10 3.54
N HIS A 22 3.35 5.43 2.42
CA HIS A 22 3.73 4.00 2.37
C HIS A 22 2.65 3.08 2.93
N ARG A 23 1.42 3.36 2.57
CA ARG A 23 0.27 2.52 2.92
C ARG A 23 -0.43 2.03 1.66
N PHE A 24 -1.01 0.86 1.72
CA PHE A 24 -1.93 0.42 0.67
C PHE A 24 -3.13 1.37 0.60
N VAL A 25 -3.60 1.62 -0.60
CA VAL A 25 -4.69 2.56 -0.88
C VAL A 25 -5.77 1.84 -1.67
N THR A 26 -7.02 2.16 -1.35
CA THR A 26 -8.19 1.77 -2.13
C THR A 26 -8.98 3.03 -2.49
N VAL A 27 -10.07 2.89 -3.22
CA VAL A 27 -10.94 4.02 -3.53
C VAL A 27 -12.29 3.82 -2.86
N ASP A 28 -12.90 4.93 -2.42
CA ASP A 28 -14.28 4.91 -1.91
C ASP A 28 -15.27 5.16 -3.06
N GLU A 29 -16.55 5.13 -2.75
CA GLU A 29 -17.60 5.32 -3.77
C GLU A 29 -17.68 6.74 -4.33
N ASN A 30 -16.97 7.69 -3.73
CA ASN A 30 -16.85 9.07 -4.24
C ASN A 30 -15.60 9.26 -5.12
N SER A 31 -14.94 8.20 -5.49
CA SER A 31 -13.68 8.21 -6.27
C SER A 31 -12.53 8.90 -5.55
N SER A 32 -12.57 8.94 -4.23
CA SER A 32 -11.47 9.44 -3.40
C SER A 32 -10.55 8.32 -2.99
N GLY A 33 -9.26 8.61 -2.87
CA GLY A 33 -8.27 7.65 -2.35
C GLY A 33 -8.35 7.60 -0.83
N ILE A 34 -8.43 6.41 -0.28
CA ILE A 34 -8.47 6.19 1.17
C ILE A 34 -7.44 5.13 1.56
N GLN A 35 -6.93 5.26 2.78
CA GLN A 35 -6.02 4.26 3.33
C GLN A 35 -6.77 2.93 3.45
N ALA A 36 -6.17 1.87 2.92
CA ALA A 36 -6.80 0.56 2.93
C ALA A 36 -6.92 0.01 4.35
N VAL A 37 -7.92 -0.80 4.55
CA VAL A 37 -8.10 -1.64 5.75
C VAL A 37 -7.98 -3.09 5.33
N ALA A 38 -8.09 -4.01 6.28
CA ALA A 38 -8.04 -5.45 5.97
C ALA A 38 -9.09 -5.79 4.91
N ASP A 39 -8.71 -6.62 3.96
CA ASP A 39 -9.58 -7.15 2.88
C ASP A 39 -10.09 -6.10 1.89
N SER A 40 -9.48 -4.92 1.83
CA SER A 40 -9.75 -3.94 0.78
C SER A 40 -9.19 -4.42 -0.56
N ASN A 41 -9.82 -3.99 -1.65
CA ASN A 41 -9.25 -4.12 -2.99
C ASN A 41 -8.20 -3.03 -3.16
N ILE A 42 -6.96 -3.42 -3.43
CA ILE A 42 -5.83 -2.49 -3.43
C ILE A 42 -5.61 -1.95 -4.85
N ILE A 43 -5.51 -0.62 -4.96
CA ILE A 43 -5.22 0.05 -6.24
C ILE A 43 -3.77 0.52 -6.34
N GLY A 44 -3.07 0.56 -5.23
CA GLY A 44 -1.67 1.00 -5.20
C GLY A 44 -1.24 1.34 -3.80
N ALA A 45 -0.18 2.15 -3.68
CA ALA A 45 0.35 2.62 -2.40
C ALA A 45 0.51 4.13 -2.42
N SER A 46 0.33 4.75 -1.26
CA SER A 46 0.47 6.20 -1.10
C SER A 46 1.93 6.62 -1.18
N MET A 47 2.19 7.69 -1.95
CA MET A 47 3.51 8.27 -2.12
C MET A 47 3.72 9.46 -1.18
N ASN A 48 2.67 9.99 -0.60
CA ASN A 48 2.71 11.11 0.32
C ASN A 48 1.65 10.95 1.41
N LYS A 49 1.81 11.70 2.49
CA LYS A 49 0.79 11.83 3.50
C LYS A 49 -0.23 12.87 3.04
N ALA A 50 -1.52 12.60 3.21
CA ALA A 50 -2.59 13.52 2.83
C ALA A 50 -3.72 13.52 3.85
N SER A 51 -4.34 14.68 4.06
CA SER A 51 -5.58 14.81 4.81
C SER A 51 -6.77 14.90 3.84
N ALA A 52 -7.97 14.76 4.36
CA ALA A 52 -9.18 14.79 3.54
C ALA A 52 -9.21 16.03 2.61
N GLY A 53 -9.47 15.81 1.33
CA GLY A 53 -9.51 16.84 0.30
C GLY A 53 -8.16 17.22 -0.30
N GLN A 54 -7.05 16.82 0.30
CA GLN A 54 -5.72 17.07 -0.25
C GLN A 54 -5.41 16.07 -1.36
N VAL A 55 -4.45 16.43 -2.22
CA VAL A 55 -4.01 15.55 -3.31
C VAL A 55 -3.22 14.38 -2.73
N LEU A 56 -3.66 13.18 -3.06
CA LEU A 56 -2.97 11.94 -2.74
C LEU A 56 -2.32 11.38 -3.99
N GLU A 57 -1.00 11.24 -3.97
CA GLU A 57 -0.26 10.60 -5.04
C GLU A 57 -0.23 9.09 -4.81
N ILE A 58 -0.58 8.32 -5.83
CA ILE A 58 -0.69 6.87 -5.77
C ILE A 58 0.23 6.25 -6.81
N ALA A 59 0.97 5.23 -6.42
CA ALA A 59 1.78 4.45 -7.34
C ALA A 59 1.28 3.01 -7.41
N ASP A 60 1.26 2.48 -8.61
CA ASP A 60 1.03 1.07 -8.90
C ASP A 60 2.37 0.48 -9.39
N GLY A 61 2.47 -0.83 -9.51
CA GLY A 61 3.69 -1.51 -9.91
C GLY A 61 4.43 -2.08 -8.71
N ILE A 62 5.74 -1.83 -8.58
CA ILE A 62 6.51 -2.20 -7.40
C ILE A 62 6.62 -0.98 -6.51
N VAL A 63 6.04 -1.05 -5.32
CA VAL A 63 5.89 0.09 -4.42
C VAL A 63 6.42 -0.25 -3.03
N MET A 64 6.76 0.76 -2.25
CA MET A 64 7.20 0.58 -0.87
C MET A 64 6.00 0.71 0.07
N VAL A 65 5.83 -0.28 0.96
CA VAL A 65 4.77 -0.29 1.96
C VAL A 65 5.37 -0.64 3.31
N GLU A 66 4.95 0.08 4.35
CA GLU A 66 5.38 -0.22 5.72
C GLU A 66 4.83 -1.57 6.15
N ALA A 67 5.67 -2.40 6.77
CA ALA A 67 5.28 -3.72 7.23
C ALA A 67 4.67 -3.66 8.63
N ALA A 68 3.51 -4.30 8.81
CA ALA A 68 2.87 -4.44 10.12
C ALA A 68 3.57 -5.48 10.99
N LYS A 69 4.16 -6.47 10.36
CA LYS A 69 4.92 -7.55 10.98
C LYS A 69 5.97 -8.03 9.99
N ALA A 70 6.81 -8.94 10.36
CA ALA A 70 7.82 -9.50 9.44
C ALA A 70 7.13 -10.12 8.22
N VAL A 71 7.59 -9.74 7.04
CA VAL A 71 7.12 -10.29 5.76
C VAL A 71 8.32 -10.80 4.99
N THR A 72 8.10 -11.81 4.17
CA THR A 72 9.17 -12.54 3.48
C THR A 72 9.01 -12.43 1.97
N ALA A 73 10.10 -12.13 1.28
CA ALA A 73 10.13 -12.07 -0.18
C ALA A 73 9.59 -13.36 -0.79
N GLY A 74 8.82 -13.21 -1.86
CA GLY A 74 8.19 -14.33 -2.58
C GLY A 74 6.85 -14.78 -2.03
N LYS A 75 6.42 -14.25 -0.89
CA LYS A 75 5.12 -14.59 -0.30
C LYS A 75 4.05 -13.59 -0.71
N LEU A 76 2.79 -14.02 -0.60
CA LEU A 76 1.66 -13.13 -0.89
C LEU A 76 1.59 -12.01 0.13
N ALA A 77 1.21 -10.82 -0.34
CA ALA A 77 1.04 -9.63 0.47
C ALA A 77 -0.44 -9.32 0.65
N TYR A 78 -0.80 -8.90 1.86
CA TYR A 78 -2.15 -8.51 2.23
C TYR A 78 -2.09 -7.19 2.98
N ALA A 79 -3.19 -6.44 2.98
CA ALA A 79 -3.32 -5.23 3.79
C ALA A 79 -3.83 -5.58 5.18
N ASP A 80 -3.27 -4.92 6.20
CA ASP A 80 -3.81 -5.00 7.55
C ASP A 80 -4.84 -3.89 7.81
N ALA A 81 -5.30 -3.77 9.05
CA ALA A 81 -6.31 -2.77 9.42
C ALA A 81 -5.84 -1.31 9.23
N ASN A 82 -4.53 -1.08 9.10
CA ASN A 82 -3.92 0.25 8.95
C ASN A 82 -3.29 0.46 7.57
N GLY A 83 -3.59 -0.40 6.60
CA GLY A 83 -3.03 -0.30 5.25
C GLY A 83 -1.57 -0.71 5.14
N LYS A 84 -1.01 -1.33 6.17
CA LYS A 84 0.36 -1.86 6.14
C LYS A 84 0.37 -3.25 5.53
N VAL A 85 1.52 -3.69 5.02
CA VAL A 85 1.63 -5.04 4.47
C VAL A 85 1.77 -6.07 5.59
N THR A 86 1.04 -7.17 5.43
CA THR A 86 1.08 -8.32 6.34
C THR A 86 1.06 -9.61 5.52
N ASP A 87 1.23 -10.74 6.18
CA ASP A 87 1.34 -12.05 5.53
C ASP A 87 0.05 -12.87 5.58
N THR A 88 -1.01 -12.33 6.16
CA THR A 88 -2.31 -13.00 6.27
C THR A 88 -3.44 -12.09 5.88
N GLY A 89 -4.46 -12.65 5.26
CA GLY A 89 -5.65 -11.93 4.83
C GLY A 89 -6.47 -12.76 3.86
N THR A 90 -7.51 -12.14 3.32
CA THR A 90 -8.42 -12.80 2.36
C THR A 90 -8.22 -12.25 0.95
N VAL A 91 -8.01 -10.95 0.81
CA VAL A 91 -7.83 -10.30 -0.48
C VAL A 91 -6.34 -10.06 -0.72
N ILE A 92 -5.81 -10.63 -1.78
CA ILE A 92 -4.39 -10.52 -2.13
C ILE A 92 -4.12 -9.10 -2.66
N ALA A 93 -3.16 -8.41 -2.03
CA ALA A 93 -2.70 -7.10 -2.49
C ALA A 93 -1.58 -7.23 -3.54
N GLY A 94 -0.78 -8.26 -3.44
CA GLY A 94 0.32 -8.50 -4.36
C GLY A 94 1.30 -9.53 -3.85
N ILE A 95 2.57 -9.39 -4.25
CA ILE A 95 3.66 -10.28 -3.84
C ILE A 95 4.77 -9.44 -3.22
N VAL A 96 5.29 -9.89 -2.08
CA VAL A 96 6.43 -9.25 -1.42
C VAL A 96 7.69 -9.50 -2.26
N ILE A 97 8.37 -8.42 -2.65
CA ILE A 97 9.61 -8.50 -3.43
C ILE A 97 10.83 -8.46 -2.51
N THR A 98 10.82 -7.60 -1.49
CA THR A 98 11.89 -7.56 -0.50
C THR A 98 11.34 -7.79 0.89
N SER A 99 12.01 -8.64 1.67
CA SER A 99 11.63 -8.92 3.06
C SER A 99 11.78 -7.68 3.92
N ALA A 100 10.97 -7.58 4.96
CA ALA A 100 11.05 -6.50 5.93
C ALA A 100 10.64 -7.00 7.31
N VAL A 101 11.16 -6.33 8.35
CA VAL A 101 10.71 -6.52 9.73
C VAL A 101 9.57 -5.57 10.02
N ALA A 102 8.86 -5.79 11.12
CA ALA A 102 7.78 -4.88 11.55
C ALA A 102 8.30 -3.43 11.63
N GLY A 103 7.59 -2.49 11.04
CA GLY A 103 7.96 -1.08 10.97
C GLY A 103 8.93 -0.73 9.84
N GLY A 104 9.53 -1.73 9.18
CA GLY A 104 10.39 -1.50 8.01
C GLY A 104 9.56 -1.36 6.73
N LEU A 105 10.24 -1.00 5.64
CA LEU A 105 9.61 -0.89 4.32
C LEU A 105 9.88 -2.15 3.50
N ALA A 106 8.84 -2.73 2.96
CA ALA A 106 8.91 -3.82 1.99
C ALA A 106 8.60 -3.28 0.60
N ALA A 107 9.30 -3.78 -0.41
CA ALA A 107 8.89 -3.58 -1.79
C ALA A 107 7.84 -4.65 -2.12
N VAL A 108 6.70 -4.22 -2.67
CA VAL A 108 5.56 -5.08 -3.00
C VAL A 108 5.16 -4.82 -4.43
N LYS A 109 5.02 -5.89 -5.22
CA LYS A 109 4.45 -5.78 -6.56
C LYS A 109 2.93 -5.87 -6.42
N ILE A 110 2.25 -4.79 -6.78
CA ILE A 110 0.78 -4.73 -6.70
C ILE A 110 0.17 -5.70 -7.71
N ASN A 111 -0.84 -6.37 -7.24
CA ASN A 111 -1.54 -7.40 -8.01
C ASN A 111 -2.29 -6.84 -9.21
#